data_9b5ce6cc6e37ee016664d86159b70216
#
_entry.id   9b5ce6cc6e37ee016664d86159b70216
#
_cell.length_a   1.000
_cell.length_b   1.000
_cell.length_c   1.000
_cell.angle_alpha   90.00
_cell.angle_beta   90.00
_cell.angle_gamma   90.00
#
_symmetry.space_group_name_H-M   'P 1'
#
loop_
_entity.id
_entity.type
_entity.pdbx_description
1 polymer ?
#
loop_
_entity_poly.entity_id
_entity_poly.type
_entity_poly.pdbx_seq_one_letter_code
_entity_poly.pdbx_strand_id
1 'polypeptide(L)'
;MKKIEAIIKPFKLEEVKDALAELGIEGMTVTEVKGFGRQKGHTEIYRGSEYTVDFLPKIKLEIVAPDERVDAAIAAIVKGAKTGKIGDGKVFVSTIDDAIRIRTDERGDKAV
;
A
#
# COMPACT_ATOMS: atom_id res chain seq x y z
N MET A 1 -6.09 14.79 -8.99
CA MET A 1 -5.56 14.26 -7.71
C MET A 1 -6.17 12.90 -7.44
N LYS A 2 -5.34 11.92 -7.18
CA LYS A 2 -5.76 10.54 -6.96
C LYS A 2 -5.19 10.01 -5.65
N LYS A 3 -5.96 9.14 -5.01
CA LYS A 3 -5.45 8.32 -3.90
C LYS A 3 -5.05 6.97 -4.47
N ILE A 4 -3.84 6.55 -4.14
CA ILE A 4 -3.31 5.24 -4.48
C ILE A 4 -3.22 4.46 -3.17
N GLU A 5 -3.92 3.34 -3.12
CA GLU A 5 -3.93 2.47 -1.96
C GLU A 5 -3.36 1.12 -2.39
N ALA A 6 -2.29 0.70 -1.76
CA ALA A 6 -1.63 -0.56 -2.10
C ALA A 6 -1.65 -1.51 -0.91
N ILE A 7 -2.02 -2.75 -1.16
CA ILE A 7 -1.93 -3.84 -0.19
C ILE A 7 -0.77 -4.71 -0.63
N ILE A 8 0.27 -4.80 0.18
CA ILE A 8 1.52 -5.46 -0.17
C ILE A 8 1.99 -6.41 0.92
N LYS A 9 2.93 -7.28 0.58
CA LYS A 9 3.61 -8.13 1.56
C LYS A 9 4.45 -7.24 2.50
N PRO A 10 4.45 -7.51 3.82
CA PRO A 10 5.13 -6.64 4.79
C PRO A 10 6.61 -6.44 4.50
N PHE A 11 7.33 -7.48 4.06
CA PHE A 11 8.77 -7.39 3.82
C PHE A 11 9.15 -6.58 2.58
N LYS A 12 8.15 -6.14 1.80
CA LYS A 12 8.35 -5.30 0.62
C LYS A 12 8.21 -3.80 0.90
N LEU A 13 7.81 -3.42 2.11
CA LEU A 13 7.54 -2.03 2.45
C LEU A 13 8.75 -1.11 2.18
N GLU A 14 9.95 -1.51 2.62
CA GLU A 14 11.14 -0.67 2.44
C GLU A 14 11.48 -0.47 0.96
N GLU A 15 11.38 -1.51 0.14
CA GLU A 15 11.65 -1.39 -1.29
C GLU A 15 10.66 -0.45 -1.98
N VAL A 16 9.38 -0.53 -1.61
CA VAL A 16 8.34 0.34 -2.15
C VAL A 16 8.57 1.78 -1.71
N LYS A 17 8.87 1.99 -0.42
CA LYS A 17 9.17 3.30 0.13
C LYS A 17 10.34 3.95 -0.61
N ASP A 18 11.42 3.22 -0.80
CA ASP A 18 12.61 3.74 -1.48
C ASP A 18 12.31 4.08 -2.94
N ALA A 19 11.55 3.23 -3.64
CA ALA A 19 11.16 3.49 -5.02
C ALA A 19 10.30 4.75 -5.16
N LEU A 20 9.39 4.98 -4.22
CA LEU A 20 8.57 6.20 -4.21
C LEU A 20 9.40 7.44 -3.86
N ALA A 21 10.33 7.31 -2.93
CA ALA A 21 11.22 8.42 -2.56
C ALA A 21 12.08 8.89 -3.73
N GLU A 22 12.55 7.97 -4.58
CA GLU A 22 13.29 8.30 -5.80
C GLU A 22 12.48 9.17 -6.76
N LEU A 23 11.16 9.07 -6.73
CA LEU A 23 10.26 9.92 -7.51
C LEU A 23 9.91 11.24 -6.81
N GLY A 24 10.46 11.47 -5.62
CA GLY A 24 10.11 12.64 -4.83
C GLY A 24 8.77 12.53 -4.11
N ILE A 25 8.21 11.34 -4.01
CA ILE A 25 6.98 11.09 -3.25
C ILE A 25 7.38 10.63 -1.87
N GLU A 26 7.21 11.52 -0.89
CA GLU A 26 7.66 11.26 0.50
C GLU A 26 6.50 11.08 1.46
N GLY A 27 5.34 11.68 1.17
CA GLY A 27 4.15 11.56 2.01
C GLY A 27 3.43 10.25 1.77
N MET A 28 3.40 9.38 2.79
CA MET A 28 2.62 8.15 2.74
C MET A 28 2.11 7.79 4.13
N THR A 29 0.97 7.13 4.16
CA THR A 29 0.41 6.58 5.39
C THR A 29 0.49 5.07 5.31
N VAL A 30 0.99 4.45 6.36
CA VAL A 30 1.19 3.00 6.43
C VAL A 30 0.34 2.44 7.55
N THR A 31 -0.40 1.37 7.25
CA THR A 31 -1.25 0.68 8.22
C THR A 31 -0.96 -0.82 8.13
N GLU A 32 -0.78 -1.45 9.27
CA GLU A 32 -0.71 -2.90 9.35
C GLU A 32 -2.14 -3.46 9.26
N VAL A 33 -2.34 -4.39 8.34
CA VAL A 33 -3.64 -4.99 8.09
C VAL A 33 -3.49 -6.50 7.97
N LYS A 34 -4.62 -7.20 7.94
CA LYS A 34 -4.67 -8.64 7.66
C LYS A 34 -5.48 -8.85 6.40
N GLY A 35 -4.98 -9.72 5.53
CA GLY A 35 -5.64 -10.02 4.28
C GLY A 35 -6.01 -11.48 4.14
N PHE A 36 -7.10 -11.73 3.44
CA PHE A 36 -7.51 -13.05 3.02
C PHE A 36 -7.65 -13.04 1.50
N GLY A 37 -7.06 -14.03 0.85
CA GLY A 37 -7.12 -14.10 -0.60
C GLY A 37 -6.56 -15.42 -1.12
N ARG A 38 -6.01 -15.40 -2.34
CA ARG A 38 -5.43 -16.60 -2.97
C ARG A 38 -4.22 -17.16 -2.22
N GLN A 39 -3.46 -16.30 -1.55
CA GLN A 39 -2.38 -16.74 -0.67
C GLN A 39 -3.03 -17.31 0.59
N LYS A 40 -3.18 -18.62 0.63
CA LYS A 40 -3.84 -19.28 1.75
C LYS A 40 -3.00 -19.17 3.00
N GLY A 41 -3.67 -19.17 4.15
CA GLY A 41 -3.03 -19.24 5.44
C GLY A 41 -2.39 -20.61 5.70
N HIS A 42 -2.00 -20.84 6.90
CA HIS A 42 -1.35 -22.07 7.33
C HIS A 42 -2.09 -22.65 8.55
N THR A 43 -1.78 -23.89 8.86
CA THR A 43 -2.34 -24.56 10.05
C THR A 43 -1.39 -24.36 11.22
N GLU A 44 -1.95 -23.94 12.36
CA GLU A 44 -1.24 -23.83 13.62
C GLU A 44 -1.86 -24.75 14.66
N ILE A 45 -1.06 -25.18 15.62
CA ILE A 45 -1.51 -26.01 16.75
C ILE A 45 -1.51 -25.13 18.01
N TYR A 46 -2.66 -25.13 18.68
CA TYR A 46 -2.81 -24.42 19.94
C TYR A 46 -3.58 -25.30 20.93
N ARG A 47 -2.96 -25.58 22.07
CA ARG A 47 -3.54 -26.47 23.11
C ARG A 47 -3.99 -27.84 22.58
N GLY A 48 -3.21 -28.40 21.63
CA GLY A 48 -3.50 -29.69 21.03
C GLY A 48 -4.57 -29.70 19.94
N SER A 49 -5.12 -28.53 19.60
CA SER A 49 -6.09 -28.38 18.50
C SER A 49 -5.45 -27.67 17.32
N GLU A 50 -5.77 -28.11 16.11
CA GLU A 50 -5.32 -27.45 14.89
C GLU A 50 -6.25 -26.29 14.54
N TYR A 51 -5.65 -25.18 14.10
CA TYR A 51 -6.34 -24.02 13.59
C TYR A 51 -5.81 -23.65 12.22
N THR A 52 -6.72 -23.37 11.29
CA THR A 52 -6.35 -22.79 9.99
C THR A 52 -6.22 -21.29 10.16
N VAL A 53 -5.06 -20.76 9.82
CA VAL A 53 -4.82 -19.32 9.82
C VAL A 53 -5.18 -18.79 8.43
N ASP A 54 -6.38 -18.20 8.31
CA ASP A 54 -6.91 -17.73 7.03
C ASP A 54 -6.43 -16.32 6.66
N PHE A 55 -6.15 -15.49 7.68
CA PHE A 55 -5.72 -14.12 7.48
C PHE A 55 -4.21 -14.00 7.65
N LEU A 56 -3.58 -13.34 6.71
CA LEU A 56 -2.12 -13.11 6.72
C LEU A 56 -1.82 -11.63 6.91
N PRO A 57 -0.72 -11.32 7.61
CA PRO A 57 -0.31 -9.91 7.74
C PRO A 57 0.02 -9.32 6.38
N LYS A 58 -0.46 -8.11 6.19
CA LYS A 58 -0.20 -7.27 5.00
C LYS A 58 0.07 -5.84 5.46
N ILE A 59 0.60 -5.06 4.56
CA ILE A 59 0.73 -3.62 4.76
C ILE A 59 -0.19 -2.93 3.76
N LYS A 60 -0.97 -1.98 4.27
CA LYS A 60 -1.69 -1.03 3.43
C LYS A 60 -0.93 0.28 3.44
N LEU A 61 -0.54 0.76 2.27
CA LEU A 61 0.01 2.09 2.15
C LEU A 61 -0.92 2.97 1.31
N GLU A 62 -1.01 4.23 1.70
CA GLU A 62 -1.85 5.21 1.03
C GLU A 62 -1.01 6.42 0.69
N ILE A 63 -1.09 6.85 -0.56
CA ILE A 63 -0.53 8.11 -1.02
C ILE A 63 -1.57 8.85 -1.83
N VAL A 64 -1.48 10.17 -1.82
CA VAL A 64 -2.29 11.02 -2.69
C VAL A 64 -1.32 11.82 -3.56
N ALA A 65 -1.56 11.85 -4.85
CA ALA A 65 -0.66 12.49 -5.80
C ALA A 65 -1.45 13.25 -6.87
N PRO A 66 -0.86 14.30 -7.43
CA PRO A 66 -1.41 14.94 -8.63
C PRO A 66 -1.54 13.95 -9.77
N ASP A 67 -2.51 14.16 -10.65
CA ASP A 67 -2.81 13.21 -11.74
C ASP A 67 -1.58 12.85 -12.58
N GLU A 68 -0.72 13.82 -12.87
CA GLU A 68 0.46 13.61 -13.70
C GLU A 68 1.52 12.72 -13.07
N ARG A 69 1.43 12.43 -11.78
CA ARG A 69 2.40 11.60 -11.06
C ARG A 69 1.90 10.19 -10.78
N VAL A 70 0.62 9.94 -11.04
CA VAL A 70 -0.05 8.70 -10.63
C VAL A 70 0.56 7.47 -11.29
N ASP A 71 0.74 7.50 -12.61
CA ASP A 71 1.24 6.34 -13.33
C ASP A 71 2.66 5.96 -12.91
N ALA A 72 3.54 6.95 -12.72
CA ALA A 72 4.89 6.71 -12.24
C ALA A 72 4.89 6.12 -10.82
N ALA A 73 4.01 6.62 -9.96
CA ALA A 73 3.88 6.11 -8.59
C ALA A 73 3.40 4.64 -8.59
N ILE A 74 2.40 4.33 -9.41
CA ILE A 74 1.90 2.96 -9.53
C ILE A 74 3.02 2.02 -10.02
N ALA A 75 3.77 2.44 -11.05
CA ALA A 75 4.87 1.64 -11.58
C ALA A 75 5.94 1.37 -10.52
N ALA A 76 6.27 2.37 -9.71
CA ALA A 76 7.23 2.22 -8.62
C ALA A 76 6.74 1.23 -7.55
N ILE A 77 5.48 1.31 -7.16
CA ILE A 77 4.87 0.40 -6.20
C ILE A 77 4.91 -1.04 -6.73
N VAL A 78 4.47 -1.23 -7.95
CA VAL A 78 4.42 -2.57 -8.57
C VAL A 78 5.82 -3.16 -8.66
N LYS A 79 6.80 -2.39 -9.12
CA LYS A 79 8.19 -2.84 -9.23
C LYS A 79 8.76 -3.22 -7.87
N GLY A 80 8.53 -2.40 -6.85
CA GLY A 80 9.05 -2.62 -5.50
C GLY A 80 8.36 -3.78 -4.76
N ALA A 81 7.08 -4.00 -5.03
CA ALA A 81 6.29 -5.00 -4.30
C ALA A 81 6.23 -6.36 -4.96
N LYS A 82 6.50 -6.45 -6.26
CA LYS A 82 6.32 -7.69 -7.01
C LYS A 82 7.34 -8.75 -6.63
N THR A 83 6.85 -9.97 -6.35
CA THR A 83 7.66 -11.19 -6.26
C THR A 83 7.35 -12.15 -7.40
N GLY A 84 6.21 -11.99 -8.06
CA GLY A 84 5.70 -12.93 -9.07
C GLY A 84 4.94 -14.10 -8.48
N LYS A 85 4.75 -14.12 -7.16
CA LYS A 85 4.04 -15.18 -6.45
C LYS A 85 2.67 -14.70 -5.99
N ILE A 86 1.78 -15.66 -5.74
CA ILE A 86 0.46 -15.39 -5.15
C ILE A 86 0.66 -14.64 -3.83
N GLY A 87 -0.18 -13.64 -3.59
CA GLY A 87 -0.12 -12.83 -2.38
C GLY A 87 0.62 -11.52 -2.52
N ASP A 88 1.10 -11.17 -3.72
CA ASP A 88 1.80 -9.91 -3.96
C ASP A 88 0.93 -8.67 -3.67
N GLY A 89 -0.37 -8.82 -3.74
CA GLY A 89 -1.30 -7.74 -3.41
C GLY A 89 -1.88 -7.02 -4.62
N LYS A 90 -2.46 -5.88 -4.35
CA LYS A 90 -3.16 -5.08 -5.35
C LYS A 90 -2.97 -3.59 -5.09
N VAL A 91 -3.14 -2.82 -6.13
CA VAL A 91 -3.15 -1.36 -6.07
C VAL A 91 -4.52 -0.87 -6.49
N PHE A 92 -5.11 -0.01 -5.68
CA PHE A 92 -6.40 0.62 -5.96
C PHE A 92 -6.19 2.10 -6.17
N VAL A 93 -6.90 2.67 -7.13
CA VAL A 93 -6.80 4.09 -7.45
C VAL A 93 -8.20 4.68 -7.39
N SER A 94 -8.34 5.79 -6.69
CA SER A 94 -9.61 6.51 -6.61
C SER A 94 -9.38 8.01 -6.75
N THR A 95 -10.40 8.70 -7.22
CA THR A 95 -10.37 10.16 -7.34
C THR A 95 -10.55 10.79 -5.96
N ILE A 96 -9.72 11.76 -5.65
CA ILE A 96 -9.83 12.58 -4.44
C ILE A 96 -10.39 13.93 -4.83
N ASP A 97 -11.49 14.32 -4.19
CA ASP A 97 -12.18 15.57 -4.48
C ASP A 97 -11.37 16.77 -4.01
N ASP A 98 -10.77 16.67 -2.84
CA ASP A 98 -9.95 17.75 -2.28
C ASP A 98 -8.99 17.20 -1.25
N ALA A 99 -7.92 17.93 -0.99
CA ALA A 99 -6.99 17.69 0.10
C ALA A 99 -6.65 19.04 0.74
N ILE A 100 -6.57 19.07 2.06
CA ILE A 100 -6.23 20.26 2.81
C ILE A 100 -5.05 19.93 3.72
N ARG A 101 -3.97 20.69 3.63
CA ARG A 101 -2.83 20.55 4.52
C ARG A 101 -3.15 21.25 5.83
N ILE A 102 -3.18 20.51 6.91
CA ILE A 102 -3.60 21.05 8.22
C ILE A 102 -2.74 22.21 8.66
N ARG A 103 -1.42 22.12 8.48
CA ARG A 103 -0.50 23.16 8.95
C ARG A 103 -0.64 24.49 8.23
N THR A 104 -0.97 24.47 6.93
CA THR A 104 -0.89 25.65 6.07
C THR A 104 -2.23 26.10 5.48
N ASP A 105 -3.27 25.30 5.62
CA ASP A 105 -4.58 25.47 4.96
C ASP A 105 -4.50 25.40 3.41
N GLU A 106 -3.37 25.03 2.83
CA GLU A 106 -3.25 24.84 1.39
C GLU A 106 -4.17 23.72 0.91
N ARG A 107 -4.72 23.90 -0.28
CA ARG A 107 -5.68 22.96 -0.87
C ARG A 107 -5.23 22.42 -2.22
N GLY A 108 -5.83 21.29 -2.60
CA GLY A 108 -5.61 20.69 -3.90
C GLY A 108 -4.18 20.15 -4.05
N ASP A 109 -3.62 20.28 -5.23
CA ASP A 109 -2.29 19.73 -5.54
C ASP A 109 -1.18 20.30 -4.64
N LYS A 110 -1.37 21.50 -4.13
CA LYS A 110 -0.40 22.12 -3.20
C LYS A 110 -0.39 21.45 -1.82
N ALA A 111 -1.45 20.71 -1.49
CA ALA A 111 -1.58 20.03 -0.20
C ALA A 111 -0.94 18.63 -0.20
N VAL A 112 -0.56 18.14 -1.35
CA VAL A 112 -0.04 16.76 -1.49
C VAL A 112 1.34 16.70 -2.11
#